data_b787447fddc046a5fdb10f92f896efcd
#
_entry.id   b787447fddc046a5fdb10f92f896efcd
#
_cell.length_a   1.000
_cell.length_b   1.000
_cell.length_c   1.000
_cell.angle_alpha   90.00
_cell.angle_beta   90.00
_cell.angle_gamma   90.00
#
_symmetry.space_group_name_H-M   'P 1'
#
loop_
_entity.id
_entity.type
_entity.pdbx_description
1 polymer ?
#
loop_
_entity_poly.entity_id
_entity_poly.type
_entity_poly.pdbx_seq_one_letter_code
_entity_poly.pdbx_strand_id
1 'polypeptide(L)'
;MDKGRIKKALICFALCFLLILPSSQVFAAAGPTLRTTLSDNITQRGSKKTFDVWARNASGEKIKATVTFNGEKLSPTWDDNEKSSYTLNFTVEGENTVVVSASSDGGRKKQLTYHINYEKARQGEKIGTAVWSVEMFTIGCGYLVYPQKVNIYEGETSAQQLLRLLNENGYVGYYGGSVSSSFYLAYVADGTASAARYNNYQRSSSASSPKALGISPSIPSVLVPHLKSTMTFYDPADYEKNWKGHLGEFVITNGSGWMYSVNGVFPNYGVNKYTVKNGDNIKLRYTCNGLGEDIGAEFMG
;
A
#
# COMPACT_ATOMS: atom_id res chain seq x y z
N MET A 1 -76.06 22.06 44.16
CA MET A 1 -74.87 21.93 43.30
C MET A 1 -75.33 21.62 41.89
N ASP A 2 -75.09 22.51 41.00
CA ASP A 2 -75.63 22.56 39.64
C ASP A 2 -75.00 21.49 38.74
N LYS A 3 -75.76 20.51 38.30
CA LYS A 3 -75.37 19.39 37.48
C LYS A 3 -74.85 19.83 36.09
N GLY A 4 -75.09 21.11 35.67
CA GLY A 4 -74.64 21.67 34.41
C GLY A 4 -73.21 22.09 34.41
N ARG A 5 -72.61 22.46 35.55
CA ARG A 5 -71.19 22.87 35.65
C ARG A 5 -70.25 21.68 35.65
N ILE A 6 -70.68 20.52 36.14
CA ILE A 6 -69.86 19.32 36.16
C ILE A 6 -69.67 18.74 34.74
N LYS A 7 -70.73 18.82 33.89
CA LYS A 7 -70.62 18.34 32.49
C LYS A 7 -69.73 19.22 31.64
N LYS A 8 -69.65 20.55 31.86
CA LYS A 8 -68.78 21.44 31.12
C LYS A 8 -67.29 21.29 31.54
N ALA A 9 -67.05 21.01 32.83
CA ALA A 9 -65.67 20.72 33.30
C ALA A 9 -65.11 19.37 32.77
N LEU A 10 -65.99 18.35 32.67
CA LEU A 10 -65.58 17.06 32.14
C LEU A 10 -65.29 17.11 30.62
N ILE A 11 -66.02 17.91 29.85
CA ILE A 11 -65.76 18.07 28.41
C ILE A 11 -64.50 18.88 28.15
N CYS A 12 -64.18 19.89 28.96
CA CYS A 12 -62.90 20.59 28.85
C CYS A 12 -61.72 19.70 29.24
N PHE A 13 -61.85 18.79 30.22
CA PHE A 13 -60.75 17.88 30.57
C PHE A 13 -60.55 16.78 29.52
N ALA A 14 -61.61 16.30 28.86
CA ALA A 14 -61.46 15.36 27.74
C ALA A 14 -60.88 15.99 26.48
N LEU A 15 -61.12 17.29 26.21
CA LEU A 15 -60.49 17.99 25.06
C LEU A 15 -59.02 18.34 25.29
N CYS A 16 -58.60 18.56 26.56
CA CYS A 16 -57.19 18.81 26.87
C CYS A 16 -56.32 17.53 26.83
N PHE A 17 -56.92 16.33 26.97
CA PHE A 17 -56.17 15.06 26.90
C PHE A 17 -55.96 14.56 25.48
N LEU A 18 -56.66 15.11 24.47
CA LEU A 18 -56.52 14.73 23.06
C LEU A 18 -55.41 15.52 22.32
N LEU A 19 -54.72 16.47 22.97
CA LEU A 19 -53.71 17.31 22.34
C LEU A 19 -52.26 16.97 22.78
N ILE A 20 -52.08 15.92 23.60
CA ILE A 20 -50.73 15.39 23.89
C ILE A 20 -50.57 14.03 23.20
N LEU A 21 -50.73 14.01 21.89
CA LEU A 21 -50.09 12.98 21.11
C LEU A 21 -48.61 13.37 21.11
N PRO A 22 -47.70 12.52 21.59
CA PRO A 22 -46.30 12.77 21.38
C PRO A 22 -46.15 12.83 19.86
N SER A 23 -45.80 14.01 19.35
CA SER A 23 -45.26 14.10 17.99
C SER A 23 -44.06 13.20 18.01
N SER A 24 -44.23 11.96 17.58
CA SER A 24 -43.12 11.12 17.21
C SER A 24 -42.38 11.90 16.15
N GLN A 25 -41.36 12.61 16.58
CA GLN A 25 -40.40 13.17 15.65
C GLN A 25 -39.81 11.94 14.91
N VAL A 26 -40.31 11.70 13.73
CA VAL A 26 -39.68 10.77 12.80
C VAL A 26 -38.35 11.43 12.49
N PHE A 27 -37.33 11.11 13.28
CA PHE A 27 -35.95 11.42 12.93
C PHE A 27 -35.72 10.75 11.60
N ALA A 28 -35.64 11.57 10.57
CA ALA A 28 -35.34 11.06 9.25
C ALA A 28 -34.02 10.28 9.36
N ALA A 29 -34.12 8.95 9.23
CA ALA A 29 -32.93 8.10 9.35
C ALA A 29 -31.79 8.69 8.52
N ALA A 30 -30.60 8.83 9.09
CA ALA A 30 -29.45 9.39 8.37
C ALA A 30 -29.14 8.53 7.13
N GLY A 31 -28.87 9.17 6.00
CA GLY A 31 -28.46 8.47 4.80
C GLY A 31 -27.04 7.86 4.95
N PRO A 32 -26.58 7.07 3.98
CA PRO A 32 -25.25 6.49 4.03
C PRO A 32 -24.19 7.59 3.98
N THR A 33 -23.05 7.35 4.63
CA THR A 33 -21.85 8.14 4.43
C THR A 33 -21.01 7.50 3.34
N LEU A 34 -20.39 8.35 2.51
CA LEU A 34 -19.57 7.91 1.38
C LEU A 34 -18.35 8.82 1.29
N ARG A 35 -17.14 8.23 1.21
CA ARG A 35 -15.87 8.93 1.13
C ARG A 35 -14.92 8.16 0.22
N THR A 36 -14.05 8.86 -0.49
CA THR A 36 -13.01 8.26 -1.34
C THR A 36 -11.70 9.02 -1.22
N THR A 37 -10.62 8.42 -1.74
CA THR A 37 -9.33 9.08 -1.94
C THR A 37 -9.23 9.75 -3.31
N LEU A 38 -10.27 9.71 -4.16
CA LEU A 38 -10.30 10.45 -5.41
C LEU A 38 -10.42 11.95 -5.17
N SER A 39 -9.77 12.72 -6.04
CA SER A 39 -9.98 14.16 -6.19
C SER A 39 -10.68 14.42 -7.53
N ASP A 40 -11.56 15.41 -7.57
CA ASP A 40 -12.27 15.81 -8.77
C ASP A 40 -11.42 16.77 -9.63
N ASN A 41 -11.68 16.82 -10.92
CA ASN A 41 -11.04 17.73 -11.88
C ASN A 41 -9.50 17.65 -11.89
N ILE A 42 -8.98 16.43 -11.83
CA ILE A 42 -7.53 16.19 -11.88
C ILE A 42 -7.10 15.73 -13.28
N THR A 43 -5.83 16.00 -13.61
CA THR A 43 -5.17 15.40 -14.77
C THR A 43 -4.43 14.13 -14.30
N GLN A 44 -4.72 13.02 -14.96
CA GLN A 44 -4.07 11.73 -14.74
C GLN A 44 -3.19 11.39 -15.94
N ARG A 45 -1.91 11.12 -15.74
CA ARG A 45 -0.96 10.81 -16.81
C ARG A 45 -0.63 9.33 -16.93
N GLY A 46 -0.57 8.61 -15.82
CA GLY A 46 -0.39 7.16 -15.83
C GLY A 46 -1.66 6.42 -16.24
N SER A 47 -1.50 5.30 -16.94
CA SER A 47 -2.62 4.48 -17.44
C SER A 47 -3.44 3.80 -16.34
N LYS A 48 -3.00 3.85 -15.08
CA LYS A 48 -3.70 3.26 -13.94
C LYS A 48 -3.78 4.23 -12.77
N LYS A 49 -4.91 4.18 -12.05
CA LYS A 49 -5.10 4.88 -10.78
C LYS A 49 -5.90 4.03 -9.80
N THR A 50 -5.34 3.73 -8.65
CA THR A 50 -6.06 3.06 -7.56
C THR A 50 -6.60 4.09 -6.58
N PHE A 51 -7.77 3.81 -6.01
CA PHE A 51 -8.39 4.64 -4.99
C PHE A 51 -9.21 3.78 -4.02
N ASP A 52 -9.41 4.31 -2.83
CA ASP A 52 -10.17 3.67 -1.77
C ASP A 52 -11.55 4.29 -1.62
N VAL A 53 -12.53 3.48 -1.20
CA VAL A 53 -13.91 3.87 -0.95
C VAL A 53 -14.31 3.38 0.44
N TRP A 54 -14.81 4.28 1.26
CA TRP A 54 -15.47 4.00 2.54
C TRP A 54 -16.95 4.31 2.39
N ALA A 55 -17.81 3.29 2.48
CA ALA A 55 -19.26 3.41 2.49
C ALA A 55 -19.80 2.82 3.79
N ARG A 56 -20.58 3.59 4.55
CA ARG A 56 -21.12 3.17 5.83
C ARG A 56 -22.60 3.54 5.92
N ASN A 57 -23.39 2.70 6.57
CA ASN A 57 -24.79 3.00 6.92
C ASN A 57 -24.86 4.00 8.08
N ALA A 58 -26.07 4.33 8.52
CA ALA A 58 -26.29 5.25 9.63
C ALA A 58 -25.73 4.76 10.97
N SER A 59 -25.61 3.45 11.16
CA SER A 59 -25.01 2.82 12.34
C SER A 59 -23.47 2.75 12.29
N GLY A 60 -22.86 3.21 11.19
CA GLY A 60 -21.40 3.19 11.01
C GLY A 60 -20.86 1.87 10.47
N GLU A 61 -21.71 0.89 10.17
CA GLU A 61 -21.30 -0.39 9.60
C GLU A 61 -20.96 -0.25 8.11
N LYS A 62 -19.96 -1.00 7.66
CA LYS A 62 -19.59 -1.02 6.24
C LYS A 62 -20.75 -1.54 5.38
N ILE A 63 -21.05 -0.84 4.30
CA ILE A 63 -22.01 -1.24 3.28
C ILE A 63 -21.33 -1.27 1.91
N LYS A 64 -21.93 -2.01 0.99
CA LYS A 64 -21.41 -2.14 -0.38
C LYS A 64 -21.58 -0.84 -1.16
N ALA A 65 -20.49 -0.34 -1.72
CA ALA A 65 -20.53 0.72 -2.72
C ALA A 65 -20.64 0.13 -4.13
N THR A 66 -21.31 0.88 -5.02
CA THR A 66 -21.26 0.64 -6.46
C THR A 66 -20.37 1.70 -7.07
N VAL A 67 -19.37 1.27 -7.83
CA VAL A 67 -18.45 2.15 -8.56
C VAL A 67 -18.61 1.89 -10.03
N THR A 68 -18.75 2.96 -10.83
CA THR A 68 -18.70 2.90 -12.29
C THR A 68 -17.61 3.83 -12.82
N PHE A 69 -16.98 3.41 -13.90
CA PHE A 69 -15.98 4.18 -14.63
C PHE A 69 -16.42 4.26 -16.10
N ASN A 70 -16.68 5.47 -16.57
CA ASN A 70 -17.27 5.73 -17.90
C ASN A 70 -18.56 4.94 -18.14
N GLY A 71 -19.38 4.76 -17.09
CA GLY A 71 -20.63 4.00 -17.14
C GLY A 71 -20.48 2.50 -16.89
N GLU A 72 -19.30 1.92 -16.98
CA GLU A 72 -19.04 0.50 -16.72
C GLU A 72 -18.82 0.23 -15.24
N LYS A 73 -19.44 -0.83 -14.71
CA LYS A 73 -19.31 -1.22 -13.30
C LYS A 73 -17.95 -1.83 -13.03
N LEU A 74 -17.28 -1.34 -11.98
CA LEU A 74 -16.02 -1.90 -11.50
C LEU A 74 -16.24 -2.87 -10.33
N SER A 75 -15.43 -3.93 -10.31
CA SER A 75 -15.23 -4.77 -9.13
C SER A 75 -14.07 -4.23 -8.29
N PRO A 76 -14.15 -4.34 -6.95
CA PRO A 76 -13.01 -3.96 -6.11
C PRO A 76 -11.82 -4.89 -6.39
N THR A 77 -10.62 -4.33 -6.37
CA THR A 77 -9.35 -5.06 -6.43
C THR A 77 -8.91 -5.56 -5.07
N TRP A 78 -9.44 -4.94 -4.01
CA TRP A 78 -9.29 -5.34 -2.62
C TRP A 78 -10.54 -4.94 -1.84
N ASP A 79 -10.98 -5.79 -0.91
CA ASP A 79 -12.16 -5.55 -0.06
C ASP A 79 -11.92 -6.14 1.32
N ASP A 80 -11.94 -5.30 2.36
CA ASP A 80 -11.81 -5.70 3.76
C ASP A 80 -12.97 -5.12 4.60
N ASN A 81 -12.95 -5.29 5.92
CA ASN A 81 -14.02 -4.82 6.80
C ASN A 81 -14.09 -3.29 6.93
N GLU A 82 -13.09 -2.56 6.45
CA GLU A 82 -13.00 -1.11 6.58
C GLU A 82 -13.33 -0.38 5.27
N LYS A 83 -12.72 -0.82 4.16
CA LYS A 83 -12.79 -0.14 2.86
C LYS A 83 -12.82 -1.12 1.70
N SER A 84 -13.08 -0.59 0.52
CA SER A 84 -12.92 -1.29 -0.76
C SER A 84 -11.98 -0.49 -1.65
N SER A 85 -10.98 -1.12 -2.27
CA SER A 85 -10.05 -0.47 -3.19
C SER A 85 -10.40 -0.83 -4.63
N TYR A 86 -10.30 0.14 -5.53
CA TYR A 86 -10.61 0.00 -6.95
C TYR A 86 -9.45 0.49 -7.80
N THR A 87 -9.29 -0.07 -8.99
CA THR A 87 -8.30 0.39 -9.97
C THR A 87 -8.98 0.83 -11.24
N LEU A 88 -8.77 2.09 -11.62
CA LEU A 88 -9.15 2.64 -12.93
C LEU A 88 -8.07 2.26 -13.94
N ASN A 89 -8.47 1.81 -15.12
CA ASN A 89 -7.58 1.57 -16.25
C ASN A 89 -7.98 2.53 -17.37
N PHE A 90 -7.17 3.56 -17.59
CA PHE A 90 -7.39 4.57 -18.62
C PHE A 90 -6.90 4.04 -19.97
N THR A 91 -7.79 4.00 -20.94
CA THR A 91 -7.51 3.53 -22.31
C THR A 91 -7.77 4.61 -23.36
N VAL A 92 -8.58 5.60 -23.03
CA VAL A 92 -8.98 6.70 -23.93
C VAL A 92 -8.63 8.03 -23.29
N GLU A 93 -7.91 8.87 -24.00
CA GLU A 93 -7.55 10.23 -23.55
C GLU A 93 -8.78 11.14 -23.48
N GLY A 94 -8.67 12.18 -22.66
CA GLY A 94 -9.73 13.16 -22.43
C GLY A 94 -10.45 12.91 -21.10
N GLU A 95 -11.66 13.45 -20.99
CA GLU A 95 -12.46 13.40 -19.77
C GLU A 95 -13.00 11.99 -19.53
N ASN A 96 -12.76 11.50 -18.32
CA ASN A 96 -13.26 10.24 -17.80
C ASN A 96 -14.07 10.50 -16.54
N THR A 97 -15.17 9.78 -16.36
CA THR A 97 -16.08 9.97 -15.22
C THR A 97 -16.09 8.76 -14.32
N VAL A 98 -15.89 8.98 -13.02
CA VAL A 98 -16.08 7.96 -11.98
C VAL A 98 -17.29 8.32 -11.14
N VAL A 99 -18.23 7.40 -11.02
CA VAL A 99 -19.39 7.56 -10.13
C VAL A 99 -19.31 6.52 -9.03
N VAL A 100 -19.34 6.99 -7.79
CA VAL A 100 -19.36 6.14 -6.58
C VAL A 100 -20.69 6.35 -5.89
N SER A 101 -21.43 5.28 -5.63
CA SER A 101 -22.73 5.36 -4.95
C SER A 101 -22.90 4.27 -3.90
N ALA A 102 -23.65 4.58 -2.84
CA ALA A 102 -24.06 3.64 -1.81
C ALA A 102 -25.51 3.89 -1.42
N SER A 103 -26.22 2.82 -1.05
CA SER A 103 -27.60 2.90 -0.56
C SER A 103 -27.70 2.27 0.82
N SER A 104 -28.43 2.91 1.74
CA SER A 104 -28.78 2.32 3.04
C SER A 104 -30.04 1.46 2.93
N ASP A 105 -30.29 0.63 3.92
CA ASP A 105 -31.46 -0.27 4.00
C ASP A 105 -32.82 0.47 3.90
N GLY A 106 -32.86 1.77 4.24
CA GLY A 106 -34.02 2.63 4.03
C GLY A 106 -34.14 3.21 2.61
N GLY A 107 -33.38 2.71 1.63
CA GLY A 107 -33.43 3.14 0.23
C GLY A 107 -32.80 4.52 -0.03
N ARG A 108 -32.23 5.18 0.97
CA ARG A 108 -31.54 6.46 0.78
C ARG A 108 -30.21 6.23 0.11
N LYS A 109 -29.96 7.02 -0.95
CA LYS A 109 -28.76 6.91 -1.78
C LYS A 109 -27.88 8.14 -1.60
N LYS A 110 -26.56 7.92 -1.52
CA LYS A 110 -25.52 8.94 -1.68
C LYS A 110 -24.70 8.63 -2.90
N GLN A 111 -24.31 9.67 -3.63
CA GLN A 111 -23.50 9.55 -4.84
C GLN A 111 -22.46 10.65 -4.87
N LEU A 112 -21.26 10.29 -5.33
CA LEU A 112 -20.15 11.18 -5.61
C LEU A 112 -19.77 10.97 -7.08
N THR A 113 -19.47 12.05 -7.78
CA THR A 113 -19.01 12.01 -9.19
C THR A 113 -17.68 12.71 -9.26
N TYR A 114 -16.75 12.14 -10.01
CA TYR A 114 -15.40 12.68 -10.24
C TYR A 114 -15.10 12.72 -11.72
N HIS A 115 -14.50 13.81 -12.15
CA HIS A 115 -14.03 14.03 -13.52
C HIS A 115 -12.50 13.97 -13.52
N ILE A 116 -11.96 13.11 -14.38
CA ILE A 116 -10.52 12.87 -14.49
C ILE A 116 -10.13 13.04 -15.95
N ASN A 117 -9.35 14.07 -16.24
CA ASN A 117 -8.79 14.23 -17.58
C ASN A 117 -7.56 13.32 -17.73
N TYR A 118 -7.65 12.30 -18.57
CA TYR A 118 -6.53 11.41 -18.85
C TYR A 118 -5.72 11.94 -20.05
N GLU A 119 -4.47 12.26 -19.79
CA GLU A 119 -3.46 12.58 -20.79
C GLU A 119 -2.44 11.45 -20.83
N LYS A 120 -2.46 10.64 -21.87
CA LYS A 120 -1.58 9.49 -22.00
C LYS A 120 -0.12 9.93 -21.98
N ALA A 121 0.60 9.52 -20.93
CA ALA A 121 2.03 9.76 -20.88
C ALA A 121 2.76 8.85 -21.89
N ARG A 122 3.79 9.39 -22.52
CA ARG A 122 4.70 8.60 -23.35
C ARG A 122 5.61 7.77 -22.48
N GLN A 123 6.06 6.66 -23.02
CA GLN A 123 7.05 5.85 -22.31
C GLN A 123 8.27 6.70 -21.89
N GLY A 124 8.68 6.58 -20.63
CA GLY A 124 9.76 7.36 -20.05
C GLY A 124 9.36 8.76 -19.58
N GLU A 125 8.13 9.22 -19.80
CA GLU A 125 7.65 10.47 -19.20
C GLU A 125 7.40 10.32 -17.70
N LYS A 126 7.71 11.38 -16.95
CA LYS A 126 7.42 11.43 -15.52
C LYS A 126 5.91 11.52 -15.27
N ILE A 127 5.39 10.56 -14.50
CA ILE A 127 3.95 10.46 -14.14
C ILE A 127 3.68 10.70 -12.65
N GLY A 128 4.73 10.81 -11.83
CA GLY A 128 4.58 11.05 -10.40
C GLY A 128 5.91 10.97 -9.65
N THR A 129 5.80 10.88 -8.33
CA THR A 129 6.93 10.65 -7.41
C THR A 129 6.51 9.69 -6.30
N ALA A 130 7.44 8.87 -5.84
CA ALA A 130 7.33 8.05 -4.64
C ALA A 130 8.49 8.37 -3.69
N VAL A 131 8.37 7.97 -2.43
CA VAL A 131 9.51 7.99 -1.50
C VAL A 131 10.04 6.58 -1.39
N TRP A 132 11.36 6.43 -1.54
CA TRP A 132 12.06 5.18 -1.35
C TRP A 132 13.12 5.30 -0.27
N SER A 133 13.32 4.21 0.48
CA SER A 133 14.49 4.01 1.35
C SER A 133 15.01 2.58 1.23
N VAL A 134 16.30 2.38 1.57
CA VAL A 134 16.91 1.06 1.74
C VAL A 134 17.46 0.98 3.15
N GLU A 135 16.92 0.06 3.95
CA GLU A 135 17.08 0.02 5.40
C GLU A 135 17.74 -1.29 5.87
N MET A 136 18.71 -1.17 6.79
CA MET A 136 19.48 -2.26 7.37
C MET A 136 19.48 -2.18 8.91
N PHE A 137 18.36 -1.79 9.51
CA PHE A 137 18.26 -1.60 10.97
C PHE A 137 18.40 -2.91 11.74
N THR A 138 17.96 -4.03 11.16
CA THR A 138 18.05 -5.36 11.75
C THR A 138 19.49 -5.85 12.00
N ILE A 139 20.43 -5.28 11.26
CA ILE A 139 21.87 -5.54 11.42
C ILE A 139 22.63 -4.32 11.96
N GLY A 140 21.94 -3.33 12.52
CA GLY A 140 22.53 -2.15 13.15
C GLY A 140 23.21 -1.15 12.20
N CYS A 141 23.03 -1.30 10.89
CA CYS A 141 23.71 -0.46 9.88
C CYS A 141 22.86 0.74 9.41
N GLY A 142 21.63 0.91 9.91
CA GLY A 142 20.79 2.06 9.59
C GLY A 142 20.31 2.08 8.14
N TYR A 143 20.45 3.22 7.48
CA TYR A 143 20.08 3.40 6.08
C TYR A 143 21.26 3.11 5.14
N LEU A 144 21.04 2.27 4.12
CA LEU A 144 21.91 2.22 2.94
C LEU A 144 21.56 3.37 1.98
N VAL A 145 20.25 3.61 1.77
CA VAL A 145 19.73 4.76 1.05
C VAL A 145 18.70 5.45 1.95
N TYR A 146 18.98 6.71 2.30
CA TYR A 146 18.05 7.51 3.08
C TYR A 146 16.73 7.75 2.33
N PRO A 147 15.61 7.95 3.05
CA PRO A 147 14.33 8.27 2.41
C PRO A 147 14.47 9.46 1.47
N GLN A 148 14.17 9.26 0.21
CA GLN A 148 14.25 10.29 -0.83
C GLN A 148 13.14 10.17 -1.86
N LYS A 149 12.78 11.31 -2.49
CA LYS A 149 11.82 11.34 -3.59
C LYS A 149 12.44 10.75 -4.86
N VAL A 150 11.77 9.79 -5.45
CA VAL A 150 12.13 9.13 -6.69
C VAL A 150 11.04 9.37 -7.72
N ASN A 151 11.40 9.78 -8.93
CA ASN A 151 10.44 9.96 -10.02
C ASN A 151 9.88 8.62 -10.45
N ILE A 152 8.59 8.61 -10.80
CA ILE A 152 7.92 7.49 -11.45
C ILE A 152 7.83 7.81 -12.92
N TYR A 153 8.28 6.90 -13.77
CA TYR A 153 8.22 7.06 -15.22
C TYR A 153 7.22 6.06 -15.83
N GLU A 154 6.48 6.49 -16.85
CA GLU A 154 5.55 5.62 -17.57
C GLU A 154 6.30 4.45 -18.21
N GLY A 155 5.79 3.23 -18.00
CA GLY A 155 6.39 1.98 -18.47
C GLY A 155 7.56 1.46 -17.63
N GLU A 156 7.97 2.17 -16.57
CA GLU A 156 8.99 1.67 -15.64
C GLU A 156 8.36 0.72 -14.62
N THR A 157 8.92 -0.48 -14.46
CA THR A 157 8.54 -1.39 -13.37
C THR A 157 9.15 -0.94 -12.04
N SER A 158 8.56 -1.33 -10.91
CA SER A 158 9.13 -1.03 -9.59
C SER A 158 10.50 -1.67 -9.37
N ALA A 159 10.78 -2.81 -10.02
CA ALA A 159 12.11 -3.41 -10.01
C ALA A 159 13.15 -2.53 -10.75
N GLN A 160 12.78 -1.97 -11.91
CA GLN A 160 13.64 -1.02 -12.63
C GLN A 160 13.85 0.25 -11.80
N GLN A 161 12.80 0.76 -11.16
CA GLN A 161 12.91 1.93 -10.27
C GLN A 161 13.84 1.67 -9.08
N LEU A 162 13.74 0.48 -8.44
CA LEU A 162 14.65 0.06 -7.37
C LEU A 162 16.11 0.00 -7.85
N LEU A 163 16.37 -0.63 -8.99
CA LEU A 163 17.73 -0.73 -9.53
C LEU A 163 18.30 0.64 -9.91
N ARG A 164 17.47 1.52 -10.44
CA ARG A 164 17.85 2.91 -10.72
C ARG A 164 18.17 3.67 -9.43
N LEU A 165 17.33 3.54 -8.40
CA LEU A 165 17.59 4.14 -7.08
C LEU A 165 18.94 3.69 -6.51
N LEU A 166 19.21 2.37 -6.52
CA LEU A 166 20.49 1.85 -6.04
C LEU A 166 21.67 2.44 -6.81
N ASN A 167 21.59 2.45 -8.15
CA ASN A 167 22.65 2.95 -9.00
C ASN A 167 22.90 4.47 -8.83
N GLU A 168 21.84 5.27 -8.72
CA GLU A 168 21.92 6.72 -8.45
C GLU A 168 22.57 7.03 -7.10
N ASN A 169 22.54 6.07 -6.14
CA ASN A 169 23.17 6.19 -4.83
C ASN A 169 24.53 5.46 -4.72
N GLY A 170 25.08 5.00 -5.83
CA GLY A 170 26.40 4.36 -5.85
C GLY A 170 26.38 2.87 -5.48
N TYR A 171 25.25 2.20 -5.60
CA TYR A 171 25.09 0.78 -5.31
C TYR A 171 24.67 -0.01 -6.54
N VAL A 172 24.97 -1.30 -6.54
CA VAL A 172 24.57 -2.23 -7.59
C VAL A 172 23.67 -3.31 -6.99
N GLY A 173 22.49 -3.47 -7.57
CA GLY A 173 21.59 -4.59 -7.27
C GLY A 173 21.88 -5.78 -8.19
N TYR A 174 22.24 -6.91 -7.62
CA TYR A 174 22.38 -8.16 -8.35
C TYR A 174 21.09 -8.94 -8.23
N TYR A 175 20.53 -9.37 -9.35
CA TYR A 175 19.21 -9.99 -9.37
C TYR A 175 19.12 -11.17 -10.33
N GLY A 176 18.23 -12.10 -10.00
CA GLY A 176 17.78 -13.19 -10.87
C GLY A 176 16.50 -12.85 -11.62
N GLY A 177 16.23 -13.59 -12.68
CA GLY A 177 15.02 -13.47 -13.47
C GLY A 177 14.99 -12.22 -14.36
N SER A 178 13.81 -11.63 -14.51
CA SER A 178 13.56 -10.46 -15.36
C SER A 178 12.90 -9.34 -14.57
N VAL A 179 13.33 -8.10 -14.78
CA VAL A 179 12.74 -6.90 -14.15
C VAL A 179 11.25 -6.71 -14.43
N SER A 180 10.72 -7.34 -15.47
CA SER A 180 9.31 -7.24 -15.88
C SER A 180 8.43 -8.39 -15.39
N SER A 181 8.99 -9.57 -15.09
CA SER A 181 8.15 -10.77 -14.84
C SER A 181 8.51 -11.59 -13.59
N SER A 182 9.79 -11.74 -13.28
CA SER A 182 10.26 -12.70 -12.27
C SER A 182 11.46 -12.20 -11.47
N PHE A 183 11.49 -10.92 -11.18
CA PHE A 183 12.60 -10.26 -10.51
C PHE A 183 12.79 -10.76 -9.07
N TYR A 184 14.02 -11.10 -8.75
CA TYR A 184 14.47 -11.47 -7.43
C TYR A 184 15.80 -10.78 -7.10
N LEU A 185 15.82 -9.86 -6.13
CA LEU A 185 17.03 -9.18 -5.68
C LEU A 185 17.87 -10.13 -4.83
N ALA A 186 18.96 -10.64 -5.37
CA ALA A 186 19.85 -11.57 -4.68
C ALA A 186 20.72 -10.85 -3.65
N TYR A 187 21.39 -9.78 -4.04
CA TYR A 187 22.21 -8.97 -3.13
C TYR A 187 22.47 -7.56 -3.65
N VAL A 188 22.93 -6.69 -2.76
CA VAL A 188 23.38 -5.33 -3.03
C VAL A 188 24.86 -5.22 -2.71
N ALA A 189 25.61 -4.52 -3.57
CA ALA A 189 27.04 -4.27 -3.41
C ALA A 189 27.35 -2.78 -3.68
N ASP A 190 28.54 -2.33 -3.25
CA ASP A 190 29.06 -1.00 -3.63
C ASP A 190 29.45 -0.97 -5.11
N GLY A 191 29.18 0.12 -5.79
CA GLY A 191 29.57 0.34 -7.19
C GLY A 191 28.55 1.14 -7.98
N THR A 192 28.99 1.58 -9.16
CA THR A 192 28.19 2.36 -10.12
C THR A 192 27.97 1.62 -11.44
N ALA A 193 28.18 0.32 -11.46
CA ALA A 193 27.92 -0.48 -12.66
C ALA A 193 26.41 -0.55 -12.94
N SER A 194 26.04 -0.65 -14.21
CA SER A 194 24.67 -1.01 -14.60
C SER A 194 24.26 -2.30 -13.88
N ALA A 195 23.02 -2.35 -13.39
CA ALA A 195 22.50 -3.46 -12.61
C ALA A 195 22.89 -4.82 -13.21
N ALA A 196 23.62 -5.60 -12.43
CA ALA A 196 24.17 -6.87 -12.90
C ALA A 196 23.10 -7.97 -12.77
N ARG A 197 22.89 -8.68 -13.87
CA ARG A 197 22.02 -9.85 -13.88
C ARG A 197 22.74 -11.01 -13.20
N TYR A 198 22.13 -11.56 -12.16
CA TYR A 198 22.60 -12.75 -11.49
C TYR A 198 21.96 -13.98 -12.16
N ASN A 199 22.71 -14.67 -13.01
CA ASN A 199 22.23 -15.89 -13.64
C ASN A 199 22.43 -17.09 -12.69
N ASN A 200 21.31 -17.64 -12.23
CA ASN A 200 21.21 -18.98 -11.63
C ASN A 200 22.17 -19.30 -10.49
N TYR A 201 22.09 -18.65 -9.32
CA TYR A 201 22.78 -19.08 -8.09
C TYR A 201 24.23 -19.57 -8.24
N GLN A 202 24.78 -19.52 -9.46
CA GLN A 202 26.14 -19.92 -9.70
C GLN A 202 27.05 -18.70 -9.52
N ARG A 203 27.89 -18.77 -8.53
CA ARG A 203 29.08 -17.94 -8.38
C ARG A 203 29.90 -18.05 -9.67
N SER A 204 29.68 -17.14 -10.60
CA SER A 204 30.56 -17.02 -11.74
C SER A 204 31.92 -16.57 -11.22
N SER A 205 32.91 -17.46 -11.28
CA SER A 205 34.29 -17.17 -10.95
C SER A 205 34.97 -16.15 -11.88
N SER A 206 34.25 -15.66 -12.90
CA SER A 206 34.76 -14.78 -13.96
C SER A 206 34.19 -13.36 -13.93
N ALA A 207 33.16 -13.06 -13.15
CA ALA A 207 32.76 -11.68 -12.94
C ALA A 207 33.70 -11.02 -11.92
N SER A 208 34.17 -9.81 -12.17
CA SER A 208 34.85 -9.00 -11.15
C SER A 208 34.06 -9.04 -9.86
N SER A 209 34.71 -9.48 -8.78
CA SER A 209 34.04 -9.59 -7.47
C SER A 209 33.37 -8.27 -7.13
N PRO A 210 32.08 -8.30 -6.68
CA PRO A 210 31.41 -7.07 -6.28
C PRO A 210 32.22 -6.39 -5.18
N LYS A 211 32.26 -5.06 -5.22
CA LYS A 211 32.93 -4.28 -4.20
C LYS A 211 32.12 -4.32 -2.90
N ALA A 212 32.81 -4.50 -1.79
CA ALA A 212 32.19 -4.55 -0.47
C ALA A 212 31.45 -3.24 -0.12
N LEU A 213 30.32 -3.35 0.55
CA LEU A 213 29.53 -2.20 1.01
C LEU A 213 30.23 -1.36 2.09
N GLY A 214 31.31 -1.86 2.68
CA GLY A 214 32.01 -1.19 3.78
C GLY A 214 31.19 -1.09 5.07
N ILE A 215 30.21 -1.97 5.25
CA ILE A 215 29.38 -2.05 6.47
C ILE A 215 29.98 -3.02 7.49
N SER A 216 29.66 -2.77 8.76
CA SER A 216 30.02 -3.67 9.89
C SER A 216 28.73 -4.08 10.60
N PRO A 217 28.09 -5.19 10.19
CA PRO A 217 26.85 -5.65 10.78
C PRO A 217 26.99 -5.97 12.28
N SER A 218 26.04 -5.46 13.05
CA SER A 218 25.91 -5.76 14.49
C SER A 218 24.43 -5.85 14.82
N ILE A 219 23.94 -7.06 15.00
CA ILE A 219 22.51 -7.29 15.29
C ILE A 219 22.17 -6.67 16.64
N PRO A 220 21.15 -5.80 16.71
CA PRO A 220 20.70 -5.23 17.98
C PRO A 220 20.39 -6.33 19.02
N SER A 221 20.88 -6.16 20.25
CA SER A 221 20.75 -7.18 21.30
C SER A 221 19.30 -7.59 21.58
N VAL A 222 18.34 -6.70 21.34
CA VAL A 222 16.90 -6.96 21.49
C VAL A 222 16.37 -8.00 20.48
N LEU A 223 16.98 -8.11 19.29
CA LEU A 223 16.57 -9.08 18.26
C LEU A 223 17.26 -10.45 18.43
N VAL A 224 18.43 -10.50 19.06
CA VAL A 224 19.24 -11.72 19.16
C VAL A 224 18.50 -12.91 19.79
N PRO A 225 17.75 -12.78 20.92
CA PRO A 225 17.05 -13.93 21.50
C PRO A 225 16.01 -14.53 20.55
N HIS A 226 15.21 -13.70 19.88
CA HIS A 226 14.20 -14.15 18.94
C HIS A 226 14.85 -14.84 17.73
N LEU A 227 15.83 -14.21 17.10
CA LEU A 227 16.50 -14.78 15.94
C LEU A 227 17.22 -16.09 16.27
N LYS A 228 17.86 -16.22 17.44
CA LYS A 228 18.50 -17.48 17.88
C LYS A 228 17.51 -18.62 18.10
N SER A 229 16.27 -18.32 18.42
CA SER A 229 15.23 -19.35 18.59
C SER A 229 14.63 -19.84 17.28
N THR A 230 14.73 -19.05 16.22
CA THR A 230 14.05 -19.29 14.93
C THR A 230 15.01 -19.50 13.76
N MET A 231 16.24 -18.96 13.84
CA MET A 231 17.20 -18.92 12.74
C MET A 231 18.54 -19.53 13.13
N THR A 232 19.26 -20.04 12.14
CA THR A 232 20.66 -20.42 12.25
C THR A 232 21.53 -19.23 11.81
N PHE A 233 22.42 -18.79 12.71
CA PHE A 233 23.40 -17.76 12.40
C PHE A 233 24.59 -18.35 11.67
N TYR A 234 25.09 -17.63 10.68
CA TYR A 234 26.36 -17.96 10.05
C TYR A 234 27.54 -17.30 10.79
N ASP A 235 28.69 -17.93 10.74
CA ASP A 235 29.91 -17.37 11.32
C ASP A 235 30.29 -16.08 10.59
N PRO A 236 30.61 -14.98 11.30
CA PRO A 236 31.13 -13.77 10.67
C PRO A 236 32.36 -13.99 9.77
N ALA A 237 33.19 -14.97 10.07
CA ALA A 237 34.32 -15.35 9.22
C ALA A 237 33.87 -15.98 7.89
N ASP A 238 32.79 -16.75 7.90
CA ASP A 238 32.18 -17.30 6.68
C ASP A 238 31.48 -16.20 5.89
N TYR A 239 30.95 -15.19 6.55
CA TYR A 239 30.35 -14.00 6.00
C TYR A 239 31.34 -13.22 5.11
N GLU A 240 32.51 -12.86 5.64
CA GLU A 240 33.53 -12.15 4.84
C GLU A 240 34.09 -13.01 3.69
N LYS A 241 34.30 -14.29 3.94
CA LYS A 241 34.84 -15.24 2.98
C LYS A 241 33.87 -15.55 1.85
N ASN A 242 32.61 -15.73 2.16
CA ASN A 242 31.60 -16.20 1.21
C ASN A 242 30.92 -15.05 0.44
N TRP A 243 30.76 -13.88 1.05
CA TRP A 243 29.95 -12.80 0.51
C TRP A 243 30.74 -11.52 0.23
N LYS A 244 32.04 -11.50 0.52
CA LYS A 244 32.95 -10.39 0.16
C LYS A 244 32.40 -9.00 0.48
N GLY A 245 31.64 -8.89 1.59
CA GLY A 245 31.09 -7.62 2.08
C GLY A 245 29.89 -7.06 1.34
N HIS A 246 29.27 -7.81 0.42
CA HIS A 246 27.95 -7.46 -0.12
C HIS A 246 26.85 -8.04 0.75
N LEU A 247 25.64 -7.46 0.68
CA LEU A 247 24.52 -7.84 1.53
C LEU A 247 23.40 -8.47 0.71
N GLY A 248 23.01 -9.69 1.07
CA GLY A 248 22.02 -10.43 0.33
C GLY A 248 21.38 -11.58 1.09
N GLU A 249 20.79 -12.48 0.33
CA GLU A 249 20.15 -13.68 0.83
C GLU A 249 21.16 -14.57 1.56
N PHE A 250 20.77 -15.11 2.72
CA PHE A 250 21.54 -16.05 3.52
C PHE A 250 22.94 -15.57 3.94
N VAL A 251 23.10 -14.26 4.14
CA VAL A 251 24.40 -13.69 4.53
C VAL A 251 24.60 -13.75 6.04
N ILE A 252 23.61 -13.38 6.83
CA ILE A 252 23.70 -13.28 8.30
C ILE A 252 23.08 -14.52 8.96
N THR A 253 21.90 -14.94 8.48
CA THR A 253 21.20 -16.13 8.95
C THR A 253 20.68 -16.93 7.74
N ASN A 254 20.22 -18.15 8.00
CA ASN A 254 19.55 -18.97 6.98
C ASN A 254 18.19 -18.41 6.51
N GLY A 255 17.73 -17.31 7.08
CA GLY A 255 16.50 -16.59 6.70
C GLY A 255 16.74 -15.13 6.34
N SER A 256 18.01 -14.69 6.25
CA SER A 256 18.28 -13.29 5.93
C SER A 256 18.11 -12.99 4.43
N GLY A 257 17.66 -11.76 4.13
CA GLY A 257 17.45 -11.30 2.76
C GLY A 257 16.75 -9.94 2.70
N TRP A 258 16.33 -9.57 1.49
CA TRP A 258 15.68 -8.30 1.22
C TRP A 258 14.17 -8.48 1.06
N MET A 259 13.40 -7.70 1.79
CA MET A 259 11.94 -7.60 1.68
C MET A 259 11.53 -6.14 1.45
N TYR A 260 10.39 -5.92 0.81
CA TYR A 260 9.88 -4.57 0.61
C TYR A 260 8.50 -4.39 1.25
N SER A 261 8.24 -3.17 1.69
CA SER A 261 6.91 -2.74 2.12
C SER A 261 6.48 -1.49 1.37
N VAL A 262 5.18 -1.32 1.21
CA VAL A 262 4.55 -0.13 0.61
C VAL A 262 3.56 0.44 1.60
N ASN A 263 3.75 1.70 1.98
CA ASN A 263 2.91 2.39 2.95
C ASN A 263 2.73 1.60 4.27
N GLY A 264 3.78 0.87 4.67
CA GLY A 264 3.80 0.05 5.89
C GLY A 264 3.29 -1.38 5.73
N VAL A 265 2.75 -1.75 4.58
CA VAL A 265 2.23 -3.10 4.29
C VAL A 265 3.25 -3.89 3.48
N PHE A 266 3.47 -5.17 3.83
CA PHE A 266 4.34 -6.09 3.08
C PHE A 266 3.50 -6.85 2.05
N PRO A 267 3.67 -6.59 0.73
CA PRO A 267 2.94 -7.32 -0.30
C PRO A 267 3.41 -8.77 -0.39
N ASN A 268 2.47 -9.69 -0.59
CA ASN A 268 2.78 -11.13 -0.78
C ASN A 268 3.11 -11.45 -2.25
N TYR A 269 3.94 -10.63 -2.88
CA TYR A 269 4.43 -10.83 -4.25
C TYR A 269 5.70 -10.01 -4.52
N GLY A 270 6.46 -10.40 -5.55
CA GLY A 270 7.72 -9.74 -5.90
C GLY A 270 7.55 -8.27 -6.30
N VAL A 271 8.54 -7.46 -6.00
CA VAL A 271 8.53 -5.99 -6.23
C VAL A 271 8.21 -5.62 -7.67
N ASN A 272 8.61 -6.41 -8.66
CA ASN A 272 8.31 -6.17 -10.07
C ASN A 272 6.83 -6.23 -10.43
N LYS A 273 6.00 -6.85 -9.61
CA LYS A 273 4.53 -6.92 -9.80
C LYS A 273 3.79 -5.74 -9.19
N TYR A 274 4.44 -4.98 -8.33
CA TYR A 274 3.85 -3.78 -7.76
C TYR A 274 3.90 -2.65 -8.79
N THR A 275 2.81 -1.92 -8.97
CA THR A 275 2.80 -0.67 -9.74
C THR A 275 2.91 0.50 -8.78
N VAL A 276 4.03 1.18 -8.80
CA VAL A 276 4.30 2.35 -7.93
C VAL A 276 3.32 3.47 -8.25
N LYS A 277 2.74 4.04 -7.22
CA LYS A 277 1.76 5.12 -7.32
C LYS A 277 2.37 6.44 -6.82
N ASN A 278 1.87 7.53 -7.34
CA ASN A 278 2.25 8.85 -6.84
C ASN A 278 1.96 8.96 -5.34
N GLY A 279 2.96 9.33 -4.56
CA GLY A 279 2.88 9.46 -3.11
C GLY A 279 3.15 8.19 -2.31
N ASP A 280 3.44 7.05 -2.94
CA ASP A 280 3.82 5.84 -2.21
C ASP A 280 5.09 6.06 -1.38
N ASN A 281 5.14 5.40 -0.22
CA ASN A 281 6.32 5.27 0.63
C ASN A 281 6.77 3.81 0.58
N ILE A 282 7.87 3.54 -0.12
CA ILE A 282 8.38 2.20 -0.36
C ILE A 282 9.70 2.04 0.39
N LYS A 283 9.81 0.95 1.14
CA LYS A 283 10.99 0.62 1.92
C LYS A 283 11.49 -0.74 1.51
N LEU A 284 12.73 -0.81 1.02
CA LEU A 284 13.45 -2.07 0.92
C LEU A 284 14.15 -2.30 2.25
N ARG A 285 13.87 -3.41 2.93
CA ARG A 285 14.38 -3.69 4.26
C ARG A 285 15.15 -4.99 4.28
N TYR A 286 16.30 -4.97 4.93
CA TYR A 286 17.03 -6.19 5.19
C TYR A 286 16.44 -6.87 6.42
N THR A 287 16.08 -8.15 6.30
CA THR A 287 15.61 -9.01 7.38
C THR A 287 16.65 -10.07 7.70
N CYS A 288 16.72 -10.48 8.96
CA CYS A 288 17.45 -11.67 9.41
C CYS A 288 16.53 -12.87 9.66
N ASN A 289 15.21 -12.69 9.47
CA ASN A 289 14.20 -13.74 9.60
C ASN A 289 13.46 -13.88 8.25
N GLY A 290 13.44 -15.08 7.66
CA GLY A 290 12.89 -15.34 6.33
C GLY A 290 11.45 -14.91 6.11
N LEU A 291 10.68 -14.74 7.17
CA LEU A 291 9.32 -14.24 7.13
C LEU A 291 9.21 -12.73 7.43
N GLY A 292 10.33 -12.07 7.80
CA GLY A 292 10.37 -10.65 8.05
C GLY A 292 9.70 -10.19 9.35
N GLU A 293 9.52 -11.07 10.33
CA GLU A 293 8.95 -10.71 11.63
C GLU A 293 9.80 -9.65 12.34
N ASP A 294 11.13 -9.68 12.17
CA ASP A 294 12.08 -8.72 12.72
C ASP A 294 12.00 -7.32 12.09
N ILE A 295 11.26 -7.17 10.99
CA ILE A 295 10.97 -5.90 10.32
C ILE A 295 9.48 -5.55 10.33
N GLY A 296 8.67 -6.29 11.08
CA GLY A 296 7.23 -6.06 11.24
C GLY A 296 6.37 -6.57 10.10
N ALA A 297 6.82 -7.57 9.35
CA ALA A 297 5.96 -8.30 8.44
C ALA A 297 5.04 -9.22 9.23
N GLU A 298 3.73 -9.05 9.06
CA GLU A 298 2.71 -9.96 9.60
C GLU A 298 2.30 -10.92 8.49
N PHE A 299 2.65 -12.18 8.64
CA PHE A 299 2.11 -13.22 7.77
C PHE A 299 0.74 -13.61 8.30
N MET A 300 -0.29 -13.24 7.58
CA MET A 300 -1.59 -13.88 7.75
C MET A 300 -1.45 -15.30 7.20
N GLY A 301 -1.29 -16.27 8.13
CA GLY A 301 -1.30 -17.68 7.86
C GLY A 301 -2.66 -18.16 7.35
#